data_d2f5347d6f361217a78c5fcab5ceac15
#
_entry.id   d2f5347d6f361217a78c5fcab5ceac15
#
_cell.length_a   1.000
_cell.length_b   1.000
_cell.length_c   1.000
_cell.angle_alpha   90.00
_cell.angle_beta   90.00
_cell.angle_gamma   90.00
#
_symmetry.space_group_name_H-M   'P 1'
#
loop_
_entity.id
_entity.type
_entity.pdbx_description
1 polymer ?
#
loop_
_entity_poly.entity_id
_entity_poly.type
_entity_poly.pdbx_seq_one_letter_code
_entity_poly.pdbx_strand_id
1 'polypeptide(L)' 'MNQHFVICIDNEEYPASLERRKLYEVVPDVDAESLGQLRVKDESGEDYLYPKELFVSVDLSASTKKAVVSAA' A
#
# COMPACT_ATOMS: atom_id res chain seq x y z
N MET A 1 -2.56 -17.04 2.05
CA MET A 1 -3.00 -15.66 2.16
C MET A 1 -2.28 -14.78 1.20
N ASN A 2 -3.02 -14.06 0.43
CA ASN A 2 -2.44 -13.21 -0.60
C ASN A 2 -2.25 -11.81 -0.06
N GLN A 3 -1.00 -11.47 0.25
CA GLN A 3 -0.66 -10.10 0.58
C GLN A 3 -0.45 -9.35 -0.72
N HIS A 4 -0.99 -8.15 -0.75
CA HIS A 4 -0.91 -7.29 -1.91
C HIS A 4 -0.08 -6.07 -1.56
N PHE A 5 0.84 -5.70 -2.45
CA PHE A 5 1.71 -4.55 -2.25
C PHE A 5 1.57 -3.56 -3.39
N VAL A 6 1.78 -2.31 -3.05
CA VAL A 6 1.75 -1.20 -4.02
C VAL A 6 2.94 -0.30 -3.76
N ILE A 7 3.33 0.46 -4.78
CA ILE A 7 4.35 1.49 -4.63
C ILE A 7 3.66 2.84 -4.75
N CYS A 8 3.97 3.73 -3.82
CA CYS A 8 3.46 5.10 -3.85
C CYS A 8 4.17 5.88 -4.95
N ILE A 9 3.39 6.51 -5.84
CA ILE A 9 3.94 7.32 -6.93
C ILE A 9 3.62 8.80 -6.76
N ASP A 10 2.75 9.15 -5.82
CA ASP A 10 2.37 10.54 -5.57
C ASP A 10 1.98 10.68 -4.11
N ASN A 11 2.66 11.58 -3.39
CA ASN A 11 2.36 11.83 -1.98
C ASN A 11 2.12 13.32 -1.70
N GLU A 12 1.81 14.09 -2.74
CA GLU A 12 1.75 15.55 -2.64
C GLU A 12 0.81 16.02 -1.54
N GLU A 13 -0.34 15.36 -1.38
CA GLU A 13 -1.32 15.71 -0.36
C GLU A 13 -1.11 14.99 0.96
N TYR A 14 -0.19 14.02 1.02
CA TYR A 14 0.02 13.19 2.20
C TYR A 14 1.51 13.01 2.53
N PRO A 15 2.28 14.10 2.59
CA PRO A 15 3.74 13.95 2.71
C PRO A 15 4.20 13.36 4.04
N ALA A 16 3.38 13.47 5.09
CA ALA A 16 3.74 12.91 6.40
C ALA A 16 3.36 11.43 6.51
N SER A 17 2.42 10.97 5.69
CA SER A 17 1.88 9.60 5.78
C SER A 17 2.44 8.66 4.74
N LEU A 18 2.90 9.19 3.61
CA LEU A 18 3.36 8.39 2.47
C LEU A 18 4.67 8.95 1.94
N GLU A 19 5.56 8.03 1.51
CA GLU A 19 6.78 8.40 0.80
C GLU A 19 6.70 7.89 -0.62
N ARG A 20 7.11 8.72 -1.55
CA ARG A 20 7.17 8.32 -2.96
C ARG A 20 8.22 7.23 -3.14
N ARG A 21 7.92 6.30 -4.04
CA ARG A 21 8.79 5.16 -4.39
C ARG A 21 8.91 4.13 -3.28
N LYS A 22 8.07 4.22 -2.27
CA LYS A 22 8.10 3.26 -1.18
C LYS A 22 7.00 2.23 -1.36
N LEU A 23 7.29 1.02 -0.89
CA LEU A 23 6.37 -0.11 -0.94
C LEU A 23 5.46 -0.07 0.28
N TYR A 24 4.17 -0.30 0.05
CA TYR A 24 3.17 -0.37 1.12
C TYR A 24 2.30 -1.59 0.96
N GLU A 25 1.85 -2.13 2.09
CA GLU A 25 0.92 -3.26 2.10
C GLU A 25 -0.51 -2.77 2.02
N VAL A 26 -1.30 -3.41 1.14
CA VAL A 26 -2.72 -3.12 1.02
C VAL A 26 -3.50 -4.08 1.92
N VAL A 27 -4.41 -3.53 2.71
CA VAL A 27 -5.35 -4.31 3.51
C VAL A 27 -6.60 -4.50 2.66
N PRO A 28 -7.04 -5.73 2.40
CA PRO A 28 -8.22 -5.96 1.56
C PRO A 28 -9.45 -5.23 2.11
N ASP A 29 -10.11 -4.49 1.23
CA ASP A 29 -11.31 -3.73 1.57
C ASP A 29 -12.12 -3.54 0.29
N VAL A 30 -13.06 -4.44 0.05
CA VAL A 30 -13.85 -4.47 -1.17
C VAL A 30 -14.66 -3.19 -1.35
N ASP A 31 -15.22 -2.66 -0.26
CA ASP A 31 -16.01 -1.44 -0.33
C ASP A 31 -15.17 -0.24 -0.74
N ALA A 32 -13.97 -0.12 -0.15
CA ALA A 32 -13.06 0.95 -0.51
C ALA A 32 -12.64 0.86 -1.98
N GLU A 33 -12.31 -0.35 -2.43
CA GLU A 33 -11.88 -0.57 -3.81
C GLU A 33 -12.96 -0.21 -4.81
N SER A 34 -14.22 -0.50 -4.48
CA SER A 34 -15.33 -0.15 -5.37
C SER A 34 -15.52 1.37 -5.48
N LEU A 35 -14.98 2.13 -4.53
CA LEU A 35 -15.04 3.59 -4.54
C LEU A 35 -13.75 4.22 -5.08
N GLY A 36 -12.85 3.42 -5.63
CA GLY A 36 -11.59 3.92 -6.18
C GLY A 36 -10.56 4.26 -5.12
N GLN A 37 -10.65 3.62 -3.94
CA GLN A 37 -9.73 3.84 -2.83
C GLN A 37 -9.06 2.53 -2.45
N LEU A 38 -7.89 2.64 -1.81
CA LEU A 38 -7.19 1.50 -1.24
C LEU A 38 -6.99 1.74 0.25
N ARG A 39 -7.14 0.67 1.03
CA ARG A 39 -6.77 0.72 2.44
C ARG A 39 -5.32 0.28 2.55
N VAL A 40 -4.47 1.17 2.97
CA VAL A 40 -3.02 0.98 2.95
C VAL A 40 -2.45 1.22 4.33
N LYS A 41 -1.53 0.36 4.76
CA LYS A 41 -0.74 0.62 5.98
C LYS A 41 0.30 1.66 5.64
N ASP A 42 0.17 2.84 6.23
CA ASP A 42 1.06 3.96 5.92
C ASP A 42 2.23 4.06 6.90
N GLU A 43 2.94 5.18 6.88
CA GLU A 43 4.12 5.38 7.73
C GLU A 43 3.80 5.36 9.23
N SER A 44 2.56 5.56 9.62
CA SER A 44 2.15 5.49 11.03
C SER A 44 2.05 4.05 11.52
N GLY A 45 2.04 3.07 10.61
CA GLY A 45 1.83 1.66 10.95
C GLY A 45 0.37 1.27 11.05
N GLU A 46 -0.55 2.23 10.91
CA GLU A 46 -1.98 1.97 10.88
C GLU A 46 -2.48 2.07 9.45
N ASP A 47 -3.67 1.54 9.19
CA ASP A 47 -4.23 1.56 7.86
C ASP A 47 -5.24 2.70 7.71
N TYR A 48 -5.19 3.34 6.55
CA TYR A 48 -6.10 4.42 6.18
C TYR A 48 -6.47 4.29 4.72
N LEU A 49 -7.55 4.96 4.32
CA LEU A 49 -8.02 4.98 2.94
C LEU A 49 -7.33 6.10 2.17
N TYR A 50 -6.83 5.76 0.98
CA TYR A 50 -6.18 6.71 0.07
C TYR A 50 -6.73 6.50 -1.33
N PRO A 51 -6.75 7.55 -2.17
CA PRO A 51 -7.09 7.39 -3.58
C PRO A 51 -6.14 6.38 -4.25
N LYS A 52 -6.69 5.44 -5.00
CA LYS A 52 -5.85 4.41 -5.62
C LYS A 52 -4.87 4.97 -6.65
N GLU A 53 -5.16 6.15 -7.19
CA GLU A 53 -4.30 6.81 -8.17
C GLU A 53 -2.92 7.16 -7.63
N LEU A 54 -2.77 7.19 -6.30
CA LEU A 54 -1.48 7.48 -5.68
C LEU A 54 -0.51 6.30 -5.75
N PHE A 55 -0.98 5.14 -6.21
CA PHE A 55 -0.22 3.90 -6.15
C PHE A 55 -0.24 3.13 -7.45
N VAL A 56 0.78 2.28 -7.63
CA VAL A 56 0.78 1.25 -8.67
C VAL A 56 0.97 -0.11 -8.02
N SER A 57 0.29 -1.10 -8.55
CA SER A 57 0.41 -2.47 -8.04
C SER A 57 1.77 -3.04 -8.36
N VAL A 58 2.30 -3.84 -7.44
CA VAL A 58 3.55 -4.58 -7.65
C VAL A 58 3.31 -6.05 -7.44
N ASP A 59 3.93 -6.84 -8.29
CA ASP A 59 3.83 -8.29 -8.25
C ASP A 59 5.14 -8.84 -7.66
N LEU A 60 5.09 -9.25 -6.41
CA LEU A 60 6.27 -9.78 -5.73
C LEU A 60 6.21 -11.30 -5.70
N SER A 61 7.37 -11.95 -5.86
CA SER A 61 7.47 -13.40 -5.66
C SER A 61 7.13 -13.75 -4.22
N ALA A 62 6.76 -15.00 -3.97
CA ALA A 62 6.42 -15.46 -2.62
C ALA A 62 7.58 -15.24 -1.65
N SER A 63 8.82 -15.51 -2.07
CA SER A 63 9.99 -15.32 -1.23
C SER A 63 10.24 -13.84 -0.94
N THR A 64 10.04 -12.97 -1.91
CA THR A 64 10.20 -11.54 -1.71
C THR A 64 9.14 -11.00 -0.77
N LYS A 65 7.88 -11.43 -0.93
CA LYS A 65 6.81 -11.03 -0.01
C LYS A 65 7.14 -11.41 1.42
N LYS A 66 7.64 -12.64 1.61
CA LYS A 66 8.00 -13.13 2.94
C LYS A 66 9.11 -12.28 3.56
N ALA A 67 10.11 -11.94 2.77
CA ALA A 67 11.21 -11.12 3.24
C ALA A 67 10.75 -9.70 3.63
N VAL A 68 9.88 -9.10 2.82
CA VAL A 68 9.32 -7.77 3.08
C VAL A 68 8.51 -7.76 4.36
N VAL A 69 7.63 -8.75 4.53
CA VAL A 69 6.79 -8.85 5.73
C VAL A 69 7.63 -9.07 6.97
N SER A 70 8.68 -9.88 6.86
CA SER A 70 9.57 -10.18 8.00
C SER A 70 10.45 -8.99 8.37
N ALA A 71 10.65 -8.06 7.46
CA ALA A 71 11.48 -6.87 7.71
C ALA A 71 10.75 -5.77 8.48
N ALA A 72 9.44 -5.94 8.69
CA ALA A 72 8.62 -4.91 9.34
C ALA A 72 8.98 -4.71 10.82
#